data_8e9be119ac158050b9ad67bbe210041b
#
_entry.id   8e9be119ac158050b9ad67bbe210041b
#
_cell.length_a   1.000
_cell.length_b   1.000
_cell.length_c   1.000
_cell.angle_alpha   90.00
_cell.angle_beta   90.00
_cell.angle_gamma   90.00
#
_symmetry.space_group_name_H-M   'P 1'
#
loop_
_entity.id
_entity.type
_entity.pdbx_description
1 polymer ?
#
loop_
_entity_poly.entity_id
_entity_poly.type
_entity_poly.pdbx_seq_one_letter_code
_entity_poly.pdbx_strand_id
1 'polypeptide(L)'
;MHGPSRFLPVLTLVTLLATFLVACPPATEETPEAAAEAGAEAGTDGLDSEDARTLYAMGTMLARSLATLDLSPEELANVTAGMEDTVMGAEPKVEVTEYRSKIQAFSAARRAAASERETAAGLAFAEEQAAVAGAETLDSGLIFIEETAGTGDSPAATDQVSVHYHGTLRDGTVFDSSVDRGEPATFPLNRVIPCWTEAVQKMKPGGKARIICPADIAYGDRGSPPRIPPGATLAFDVELIEIVTPAPAAAPTPAAPKPDAG
;
A
#
# COMPACT_ATOMS: atom_id res chain seq x y z
N MET A 1 9.27 50.16 48.03
CA MET A 1 9.57 51.57 47.76
C MET A 1 9.03 51.91 46.39
N HIS A 2 8.06 52.84 46.39
CA HIS A 2 7.56 53.69 45.28
C HIS A 2 7.06 53.01 43.98
N GLY A 3 5.87 52.85 43.68
CA GLY A 3 4.58 53.51 43.52
C GLY A 3 4.60 54.77 42.64
N PRO A 4 3.37 55.17 42.16
CA PRO A 4 2.75 54.89 40.84
C PRO A 4 2.38 56.21 40.08
N SER A 5 1.81 56.17 38.87
CA SER A 5 0.89 57.19 38.28
C SER A 5 0.49 56.75 36.85
N ARG A 6 -0.72 56.40 36.53
CA ARG A 6 -1.98 57.14 36.30
C ARG A 6 -1.84 58.39 35.43
N PHE A 7 -2.47 58.37 34.24
CA PHE A 7 -3.43 59.39 33.76
C PHE A 7 -4.06 58.97 32.43
N LEU A 8 -5.39 58.78 32.42
CA LEU A 8 -6.38 58.99 31.37
C LEU A 8 -6.95 60.43 31.58
N PRO A 9 -7.88 60.96 30.78
CA PRO A 9 -8.36 60.81 29.40
C PRO A 9 -8.44 62.15 28.67
N VAL A 10 -8.86 62.24 27.41
CA VAL A 10 -9.78 63.30 26.93
C VAL A 10 -10.50 62.86 25.64
N LEU A 11 -11.78 62.84 25.78
CA LEU A 11 -12.89 62.73 24.84
C LEU A 11 -13.09 64.09 24.17
N THR A 12 -13.22 64.17 22.85
CA THR A 12 -13.90 65.27 22.17
C THR A 12 -14.67 64.79 20.96
N LEU A 13 -15.94 64.95 21.10
CA LEU A 13 -17.04 64.82 20.15
C LEU A 13 -17.22 66.16 19.44
N VAL A 14 -17.28 66.21 18.11
CA VAL A 14 -17.91 67.30 17.35
C VAL A 14 -18.62 66.77 16.10
N THR A 15 -19.83 67.19 16.02
CA THR A 15 -20.98 66.92 15.17
C THR A 15 -20.91 67.56 13.77
N LEU A 16 -21.57 66.87 12.83
CA LEU A 16 -22.55 67.38 11.84
C LEU A 16 -22.13 68.40 10.77
N LEU A 17 -22.24 68.02 9.48
CA LEU A 17 -23.15 68.69 8.55
C LEU A 17 -23.30 67.91 7.21
N ALA A 18 -24.55 67.70 6.85
CA ALA A 18 -24.97 67.13 5.58
C ALA A 18 -24.99 68.18 4.48
N THR A 19 -24.60 67.80 3.26
CA THR A 19 -25.13 68.46 2.05
C THR A 19 -25.22 67.44 0.90
N PHE A 20 -26.46 67.30 0.44
CA PHE A 20 -26.85 66.63 -0.81
C PHE A 20 -26.36 67.45 -2.01
N LEU A 21 -25.75 66.77 -2.99
CA LEU A 21 -25.83 67.19 -4.38
C LEU A 21 -25.84 65.96 -5.32
N VAL A 22 -26.91 65.91 -6.11
CA VAL A 22 -27.22 65.02 -7.21
C VAL A 22 -26.36 65.37 -8.42
N ALA A 23 -25.73 64.44 -9.06
CA ALA A 23 -25.42 64.48 -10.50
C ALA A 23 -25.09 63.08 -11.05
N CYS A 24 -25.63 62.82 -12.20
CA CYS A 24 -25.67 61.64 -13.08
C CYS A 24 -24.30 61.09 -13.51
N PRO A 25 -24.25 59.82 -14.05
CA PRO A 25 -23.06 59.03 -14.23
C PRO A 25 -22.38 59.25 -15.58
N PRO A 26 -21.10 58.85 -15.72
CA PRO A 26 -20.61 58.34 -16.98
C PRO A 26 -19.96 56.95 -16.86
N ALA A 27 -20.28 56.16 -17.87
CA ALA A 27 -19.50 55.11 -18.54
C ALA A 27 -18.66 54.15 -17.71
N THR A 28 -19.07 52.92 -17.74
CA THR A 28 -18.35 51.68 -17.51
C THR A 28 -16.99 51.67 -18.19
N GLU A 29 -15.89 51.60 -17.40
CA GLU A 29 -14.66 50.96 -17.77
C GLU A 29 -14.61 49.61 -17.05
N GLU A 30 -14.80 48.53 -17.82
CA GLU A 30 -14.54 47.18 -17.39
C GLU A 30 -13.04 47.03 -17.17
N THR A 31 -12.64 46.97 -15.93
CA THR A 31 -11.32 46.46 -15.55
C THR A 31 -11.43 44.93 -15.44
N PRO A 32 -10.53 44.14 -16.11
CA PRO A 32 -10.52 42.69 -15.93
C PRO A 32 -9.70 42.34 -14.68
N GLU A 33 -10.38 42.34 -13.53
CA GLU A 33 -9.80 41.83 -12.27
C GLU A 33 -10.71 40.72 -11.73
N ALA A 34 -10.64 39.57 -12.43
CA ALA A 34 -11.27 38.32 -11.99
C ALA A 34 -10.56 37.13 -12.62
N ALA A 35 -9.27 37.00 -12.33
CA ALA A 35 -8.53 35.79 -12.70
C ALA A 35 -7.39 35.49 -11.71
N ALA A 36 -7.64 35.55 -10.41
CA ALA A 36 -6.64 35.19 -9.41
C ALA A 36 -7.25 34.73 -8.08
N GLU A 37 -8.36 33.99 -8.11
CA GLU A 37 -8.82 33.23 -6.93
C GLU A 37 -9.48 31.94 -7.37
N ALA A 38 -8.70 31.01 -7.93
CA ALA A 38 -9.10 29.63 -8.13
C ALA A 38 -7.90 28.73 -7.80
N GLY A 39 -7.51 28.73 -6.55
CA GLY A 39 -6.40 27.91 -6.10
C GLY A 39 -6.48 27.65 -4.61
N ALA A 40 -7.40 26.81 -4.16
CA ALA A 40 -7.29 25.98 -2.95
C ALA A 40 -8.68 25.61 -2.39
N GLU A 41 -9.40 24.72 -3.08
CA GLU A 41 -10.34 23.80 -2.43
C GLU A 41 -10.47 22.56 -3.33
N ALA A 42 -9.47 21.68 -3.28
CA ALA A 42 -9.61 20.32 -3.81
C ALA A 42 -10.40 19.48 -2.79
N GLY A 43 -11.66 19.81 -2.61
CA GLY A 43 -12.65 18.95 -1.99
C GLY A 43 -13.09 17.89 -3.00
N THR A 44 -13.63 16.76 -2.52
CA THR A 44 -14.20 15.65 -3.29
C THR A 44 -15.29 16.07 -4.30
N ASP A 45 -15.65 17.33 -4.37
CA ASP A 45 -16.72 17.92 -5.18
C ASP A 45 -16.35 18.13 -6.67
N GLY A 46 -15.11 17.87 -7.06
CA GLY A 46 -14.67 18.00 -8.46
C GLY A 46 -14.79 16.75 -9.33
N LEU A 47 -15.34 15.63 -8.82
CA LEU A 47 -15.46 14.35 -9.53
C LEU A 47 -16.89 14.05 -10.00
N ASP A 48 -17.63 15.08 -10.42
CA ASP A 48 -19.04 14.94 -10.79
C ASP A 48 -19.27 14.29 -12.15
N SER A 49 -18.28 14.38 -13.06
CA SER A 49 -18.35 13.75 -14.38
C SER A 49 -17.58 12.43 -14.44
N GLU A 50 -17.97 11.55 -15.37
CA GLU A 50 -17.24 10.31 -15.64
C GLU A 50 -15.81 10.59 -16.12
N ASP A 51 -15.62 11.64 -16.92
CA ASP A 51 -14.30 12.05 -17.39
C ASP A 51 -13.40 12.49 -16.22
N ALA A 52 -13.94 13.27 -15.27
CA ALA A 52 -13.20 13.70 -14.08
C ALA A 52 -12.75 12.48 -13.23
N ARG A 53 -13.64 11.49 -13.04
CA ARG A 53 -13.33 10.24 -12.34
C ARG A 53 -12.27 9.44 -13.08
N THR A 54 -12.37 9.36 -14.40
CA THR A 54 -11.40 8.67 -15.25
C THR A 54 -10.01 9.31 -15.15
N LEU A 55 -9.94 10.65 -15.21
CA LEU A 55 -8.68 11.39 -15.06
C LEU A 55 -8.09 11.23 -13.66
N TYR A 56 -8.91 11.26 -12.62
CA TYR A 56 -8.48 10.99 -11.26
C TYR A 56 -7.92 9.58 -11.11
N ALA A 57 -8.62 8.57 -11.67
CA ALA A 57 -8.14 7.19 -11.67
C ALA A 57 -6.81 7.04 -12.41
N MET A 58 -6.62 7.74 -13.53
CA MET A 58 -5.35 7.78 -14.26
C MET A 58 -4.24 8.38 -13.37
N GLY A 59 -4.50 9.50 -12.69
CA GLY A 59 -3.56 10.09 -11.73
C GLY A 59 -3.18 9.10 -10.62
N THR A 60 -4.16 8.38 -10.06
CA THR A 60 -3.94 7.34 -9.06
C THR A 60 -3.04 6.21 -9.58
N MET A 61 -3.23 5.79 -10.83
CA MET A 61 -2.39 4.76 -11.45
C MET A 61 -0.94 5.22 -11.61
N LEU A 62 -0.72 6.46 -12.06
CA LEU A 62 0.61 7.05 -12.20
C LEU A 62 1.30 7.21 -10.84
N ALA A 63 0.56 7.63 -9.81
CA ALA A 63 1.08 7.86 -8.47
C ALA A 63 1.51 6.57 -7.73
N ARG A 64 1.03 5.39 -8.15
CA ARG A 64 1.39 4.10 -7.49
C ARG A 64 2.90 3.86 -7.42
N SER A 65 3.66 4.28 -8.43
CA SER A 65 5.12 4.16 -8.45
C SER A 65 5.82 5.05 -7.42
N LEU A 66 5.15 6.11 -6.96
CA LEU A 66 5.63 7.07 -5.98
C LEU A 66 5.26 6.68 -4.55
N ALA A 67 4.25 5.82 -4.36
CA ALA A 67 3.74 5.45 -3.04
C ALA A 67 4.82 4.82 -2.14
N THR A 68 5.81 4.14 -2.73
CA THR A 68 6.93 3.52 -1.99
C THR A 68 8.02 4.52 -1.58
N LEU A 69 7.93 5.78 -2.00
CA LEU A 69 8.95 6.80 -1.72
C LEU A 69 8.66 7.60 -0.45
N ASP A 70 7.49 7.43 0.15
CA ASP A 70 7.08 8.11 1.39
C ASP A 70 7.32 9.62 1.30
N LEU A 71 6.74 10.24 0.26
CA LEU A 71 6.92 11.65 -0.03
C LEU A 71 6.11 12.51 0.94
N SER A 72 6.74 13.54 1.49
CA SER A 72 6.02 14.59 2.22
C SER A 72 5.11 15.39 1.26
N PRO A 73 4.12 16.12 1.79
CA PRO A 73 3.28 16.99 0.96
C PRO A 73 4.06 18.01 0.12
N GLU A 74 5.15 18.55 0.65
CA GLU A 74 6.04 19.48 -0.05
C GLU A 74 6.81 18.78 -1.18
N GLU A 75 7.33 17.57 -0.93
CA GLU A 75 8.02 16.76 -1.94
C GLU A 75 7.05 16.34 -3.05
N LEU A 76 5.83 15.98 -2.69
CA LEU A 76 4.77 15.66 -3.67
C LEU A 76 4.42 16.88 -4.52
N ALA A 77 4.34 18.08 -3.94
CA ALA A 77 4.09 19.31 -4.70
C ALA A 77 5.17 19.55 -5.76
N ASN A 78 6.45 19.26 -5.47
CA ASN A 78 7.51 19.35 -6.46
C ASN A 78 7.35 18.35 -7.61
N VAL A 79 6.90 17.13 -7.30
CA VAL A 79 6.62 16.11 -8.33
C VAL A 79 5.45 16.54 -9.22
N THR A 80 4.36 16.99 -8.61
CA THR A 80 3.17 17.45 -9.35
C THR A 80 3.47 18.67 -10.22
N ALA A 81 4.29 19.62 -9.74
CA ALA A 81 4.73 20.76 -10.55
C ALA A 81 5.51 20.31 -11.80
N GLY A 82 6.41 19.33 -11.66
CA GLY A 82 7.13 18.78 -12.81
C GLY A 82 6.23 18.04 -13.80
N MET A 83 5.21 17.36 -13.32
CA MET A 83 4.19 16.72 -14.15
C MET A 83 3.35 17.76 -14.89
N GLU A 84 2.92 18.82 -14.21
CA GLU A 84 2.15 19.92 -14.78
C GLU A 84 2.94 20.62 -15.88
N ASP A 85 4.17 21.06 -15.60
CA ASP A 85 5.06 21.69 -16.60
C ASP A 85 5.19 20.82 -17.85
N THR A 86 5.39 19.52 -17.68
CA THR A 86 5.55 18.57 -18.79
C THR A 86 4.27 18.41 -19.61
N VAL A 87 3.12 18.25 -18.97
CA VAL A 87 1.82 18.04 -19.64
C VAL A 87 1.35 19.31 -20.36
N MET A 88 1.62 20.48 -19.76
CA MET A 88 1.27 21.79 -20.33
C MET A 88 2.27 22.28 -21.38
N GLY A 89 3.36 21.55 -21.61
CA GLY A 89 4.39 21.92 -22.59
C GLY A 89 5.27 23.10 -22.17
N ALA A 90 5.36 23.38 -20.87
CA ALA A 90 6.26 24.38 -20.33
C ALA A 90 7.72 23.89 -20.39
N GLU A 91 8.67 24.82 -20.43
CA GLU A 91 10.08 24.49 -20.39
C GLU A 91 10.46 23.90 -19.01
N PRO A 92 11.15 22.74 -18.96
CA PRO A 92 11.56 22.15 -17.69
C PRO A 92 12.48 23.09 -16.89
N LYS A 93 12.21 23.22 -15.58
CA LYS A 93 13.02 24.06 -14.69
C LYS A 93 14.40 23.47 -14.36
N VAL A 94 14.63 22.21 -14.73
CA VAL A 94 15.89 21.49 -14.54
C VAL A 94 16.19 20.61 -15.74
N GLU A 95 17.47 20.38 -16.04
CA GLU A 95 17.89 19.43 -17.07
C GLU A 95 17.70 17.98 -16.58
N VAL A 96 16.63 17.32 -17.02
CA VAL A 96 16.18 16.00 -16.52
C VAL A 96 17.26 14.93 -16.68
N THR A 97 18.09 15.01 -17.75
CA THR A 97 19.15 14.03 -18.02
C THR A 97 20.23 14.03 -16.93
N GLU A 98 20.53 15.19 -16.34
CA GLU A 98 21.50 15.31 -15.24
C GLU A 98 20.97 14.75 -13.91
N TYR A 99 19.65 14.66 -13.76
CA TYR A 99 19.03 14.16 -12.55
C TYR A 99 18.76 12.66 -12.55
N ARG A 100 18.96 11.95 -13.64
CA ARG A 100 18.65 10.52 -13.76
C ARG A 100 19.32 9.67 -12.67
N SER A 101 20.63 9.87 -12.45
CA SER A 101 21.37 9.14 -11.40
C SER A 101 20.93 9.56 -9.98
N LYS A 102 20.63 10.85 -9.79
CA LYS A 102 20.14 11.37 -8.51
C LYS A 102 18.76 10.83 -8.17
N ILE A 103 17.87 10.72 -9.16
CA ILE A 103 16.53 10.12 -8.99
C ILE A 103 16.64 8.64 -8.58
N GLN A 104 17.55 7.89 -9.23
CA GLN A 104 17.80 6.50 -8.86
C GLN A 104 18.32 6.35 -7.42
N ALA A 105 19.32 7.18 -7.05
CA ALA A 105 19.91 7.16 -5.71
C ALA A 105 18.88 7.57 -4.64
N PHE A 106 18.10 8.63 -4.89
CA PHE A 106 17.03 9.09 -4.01
C PHE A 106 15.98 7.98 -3.80
N SER A 107 15.50 7.38 -4.89
CA SER A 107 14.50 6.32 -4.83
C SER A 107 15.01 5.08 -4.08
N ALA A 108 16.28 4.70 -4.29
CA ALA A 108 16.90 3.59 -3.59
C ALA A 108 17.01 3.86 -2.08
N ALA A 109 17.49 5.07 -1.70
CA ALA A 109 17.61 5.45 -0.29
C ALA A 109 16.25 5.47 0.42
N ARG A 110 15.21 6.01 -0.24
CA ARG A 110 13.85 6.04 0.34
C ARG A 110 13.27 4.65 0.54
N ARG A 111 13.44 3.76 -0.45
CA ARG A 111 12.97 2.36 -0.33
C ARG A 111 13.71 1.62 0.77
N ALA A 112 15.03 1.80 0.91
CA ALA A 112 15.80 1.19 1.98
C ALA A 112 15.32 1.66 3.37
N ALA A 113 15.16 2.97 3.54
CA ALA A 113 14.65 3.52 4.80
C ALA A 113 13.21 3.05 5.11
N ALA A 114 12.36 2.91 4.10
CA ALA A 114 11.01 2.38 4.29
C ALA A 114 11.05 0.89 4.69
N SER A 115 11.91 0.09 4.04
CA SER A 115 12.12 -1.32 4.38
C SER A 115 12.62 -1.50 5.81
N GLU A 116 13.62 -0.72 6.22
CA GLU A 116 14.14 -0.77 7.59
C GLU A 116 13.07 -0.45 8.65
N ARG A 117 12.25 0.59 8.40
CA ARG A 117 11.14 0.93 9.31
C ARG A 117 10.09 -0.17 9.38
N GLU A 118 9.73 -0.73 8.22
CA GLU A 118 8.73 -1.81 8.15
C GLU A 118 9.24 -3.08 8.83
N THR A 119 10.50 -3.44 8.61
CA THR A 119 11.14 -4.58 9.28
C THR A 119 11.16 -4.39 10.80
N ALA A 120 11.55 -3.21 11.29
CA ALA A 120 11.55 -2.95 12.73
C ALA A 120 10.14 -3.05 13.35
N ALA A 121 9.14 -2.49 12.67
CA ALA A 121 7.75 -2.60 13.11
C ALA A 121 7.22 -4.04 13.00
N GLY A 122 7.66 -4.78 11.99
CA GLY A 122 7.34 -6.20 11.79
C GLY A 122 7.92 -7.09 12.89
N LEU A 123 9.13 -6.82 13.36
CA LEU A 123 9.74 -7.54 14.49
C LEU A 123 8.95 -7.30 15.78
N ALA A 124 8.56 -6.06 16.07
CA ALA A 124 7.74 -5.75 17.25
C ALA A 124 6.38 -6.48 17.18
N PHE A 125 5.74 -6.51 16.01
CA PHE A 125 4.51 -7.27 15.79
C PHE A 125 4.72 -8.79 15.99
N ALA A 126 5.83 -9.35 15.48
CA ALA A 126 6.17 -10.75 15.66
C ALA A 126 6.39 -11.09 17.15
N GLU A 127 7.06 -10.23 17.92
CA GLU A 127 7.22 -10.41 19.37
C GLU A 127 5.87 -10.42 20.10
N GLU A 128 4.94 -9.54 19.74
CA GLU A 128 3.58 -9.54 20.28
C GLU A 128 2.84 -10.84 19.97
N GLN A 129 2.95 -11.35 18.75
CA GLN A 129 2.30 -12.59 18.34
C GLN A 129 2.95 -13.83 18.99
N ALA A 130 4.26 -13.81 19.23
CA ALA A 130 4.97 -14.88 19.94
C ALA A 130 4.55 -14.99 21.41
N ALA A 131 4.04 -13.91 22.00
CA ALA A 131 3.51 -13.90 23.36
C ALA A 131 2.08 -14.46 23.49
N VAL A 132 1.40 -14.74 22.38
CA VAL A 132 0.05 -15.31 22.37
C VAL A 132 0.11 -16.75 22.90
N ALA A 133 -0.89 -17.13 23.71
CA ALA A 133 -0.96 -18.48 24.27
C ALA A 133 -1.04 -19.54 23.15
N GLY A 134 -0.17 -20.53 23.20
CA GLY A 134 -0.07 -21.58 22.19
C GLY A 134 0.80 -21.23 20.97
N ALA A 135 1.42 -20.03 20.96
CA ALA A 135 2.37 -19.69 19.92
C ALA A 135 3.67 -20.48 20.06
N GLU A 136 4.14 -21.03 18.95
CA GLU A 136 5.42 -21.70 18.80
C GLU A 136 6.28 -20.89 17.83
N THR A 137 7.44 -20.42 18.29
CA THR A 137 8.43 -19.76 17.43
C THR A 137 9.47 -20.78 16.96
N LEU A 138 9.62 -20.91 15.66
CA LEU A 138 10.59 -21.80 15.02
C LEU A 138 11.95 -21.10 14.82
N ASP A 139 12.99 -21.88 14.55
CA ASP A 139 14.36 -21.38 14.32
C ASP A 139 14.44 -20.40 13.14
N SER A 140 13.55 -20.53 12.16
CA SER A 140 13.42 -19.61 11.02
C SER A 140 12.85 -18.25 11.38
N GLY A 141 12.31 -18.09 12.60
CA GLY A 141 11.53 -16.93 13.03
C GLY A 141 10.04 -17.03 12.71
N LEU A 142 9.58 -18.07 12.04
CA LEU A 142 8.15 -18.35 11.85
C LEU A 142 7.49 -18.49 13.22
N ILE A 143 6.35 -17.81 13.41
CA ILE A 143 5.48 -18.05 14.57
C ILE A 143 4.25 -18.80 14.09
N PHE A 144 4.02 -19.96 14.70
CA PHE A 144 2.92 -20.86 14.40
C PHE A 144 1.98 -20.94 15.59
N ILE A 145 0.69 -20.68 15.37
CA ILE A 145 -0.35 -20.73 16.39
C ILE A 145 -1.41 -21.69 15.88
N GLU A 146 -1.48 -22.91 16.44
CA GLU A 146 -2.51 -23.88 16.09
C GLU A 146 -3.85 -23.44 16.72
N GLU A 147 -4.85 -23.18 15.90
CA GLU A 147 -6.20 -22.85 16.36
C GLU A 147 -7.11 -24.07 16.42
N THR A 148 -6.95 -24.96 15.46
CA THR A 148 -7.71 -26.22 15.38
C THR A 148 -6.78 -27.31 14.85
N ALA A 149 -6.66 -28.37 15.62
CA ALA A 149 -5.89 -29.53 15.18
C ALA A 149 -6.63 -30.25 14.05
N GLY A 150 -5.91 -30.57 12.98
CA GLY A 150 -6.40 -31.44 11.92
C GLY A 150 -6.20 -32.92 12.22
N THR A 151 -6.55 -33.78 11.26
CA THR A 151 -6.43 -35.25 11.37
C THR A 151 -5.67 -35.81 10.17
N GLY A 152 -5.06 -37.01 10.36
CA GLY A 152 -4.29 -37.68 9.32
C GLY A 152 -2.81 -37.23 9.28
N ASP A 153 -2.17 -37.44 8.16
CA ASP A 153 -0.76 -37.12 7.96
C ASP A 153 -0.57 -35.65 7.56
N SER A 154 0.58 -35.10 7.93
CA SER A 154 0.98 -33.75 7.48
C SER A 154 1.57 -33.82 6.08
N PRO A 155 1.44 -32.74 5.24
CA PRO A 155 1.99 -32.74 3.90
C PRO A 155 3.52 -32.68 3.90
N ALA A 156 4.13 -33.33 2.92
CA ALA A 156 5.55 -33.18 2.63
C ALA A 156 5.80 -31.87 1.85
N ALA A 157 7.05 -31.37 1.89
CA ALA A 157 7.45 -30.15 1.19
C ALA A 157 7.20 -30.15 -0.33
N THR A 158 7.05 -31.32 -0.94
CA THR A 158 6.81 -31.48 -2.39
C THR A 158 5.34 -31.67 -2.76
N ASP A 159 4.48 -31.79 -1.75
CA ASP A 159 3.07 -32.06 -1.97
C ASP A 159 2.32 -30.81 -2.47
N GLN A 160 1.18 -31.05 -3.10
CA GLN A 160 0.21 -30.00 -3.37
C GLN A 160 -0.83 -30.01 -2.26
N VAL A 161 -1.24 -28.83 -1.85
CA VAL A 161 -2.23 -28.64 -0.80
C VAL A 161 -3.37 -27.74 -1.30
N SER A 162 -4.58 -28.06 -0.88
CA SER A 162 -5.75 -27.21 -1.05
C SER A 162 -6.02 -26.52 0.28
N VAL A 163 -6.08 -25.19 0.27
CA VAL A 163 -6.19 -24.37 1.47
C VAL A 163 -7.20 -23.24 1.31
N HIS A 164 -7.84 -22.86 2.39
CA HIS A 164 -8.32 -21.49 2.56
C HIS A 164 -7.29 -20.67 3.30
N TYR A 165 -7.12 -19.42 2.91
CA TYR A 165 -6.24 -18.49 3.60
C TYR A 165 -6.75 -17.05 3.53
N HIS A 166 -6.38 -16.29 4.54
CA HIS A 166 -6.59 -14.86 4.61
C HIS A 166 -5.28 -14.20 5.04
N GLY A 167 -4.65 -13.47 4.11
CA GLY A 167 -3.34 -12.86 4.30
C GLY A 167 -3.44 -11.37 4.56
N THR A 168 -2.85 -10.93 5.67
CA THR A 168 -2.85 -9.53 6.10
C THR A 168 -1.45 -9.03 6.39
N LEU A 169 -1.25 -7.73 6.21
CA LEU A 169 -0.13 -7.00 6.76
C LEU A 169 -0.31 -6.86 8.29
N ARG A 170 0.73 -6.43 9.00
CA ARG A 170 0.71 -6.22 10.46
C ARG A 170 -0.37 -5.23 10.93
N ASP A 171 -0.81 -4.29 10.07
CA ASP A 171 -1.87 -3.31 10.33
C ASP A 171 -3.29 -3.83 10.03
N GLY A 172 -3.42 -5.10 9.64
CA GLY A 172 -4.67 -5.72 9.26
C GLY A 172 -5.09 -5.49 7.80
N THR A 173 -4.31 -4.77 7.01
CA THR A 173 -4.60 -4.59 5.58
C THR A 173 -4.53 -5.92 4.85
N VAL A 174 -5.64 -6.33 4.22
CA VAL A 174 -5.72 -7.57 3.45
C VAL A 174 -4.98 -7.39 2.13
N PHE A 175 -3.99 -8.24 1.86
CA PHE A 175 -3.29 -8.22 0.58
C PHE A 175 -3.71 -9.36 -0.35
N ASP A 176 -4.16 -10.50 0.21
CA ASP A 176 -4.72 -11.61 -0.55
C ASP A 176 -5.58 -12.52 0.34
N SER A 177 -6.69 -13.04 -0.21
CA SER A 177 -7.61 -13.90 0.53
C SER A 177 -8.37 -14.84 -0.41
N SER A 178 -8.24 -16.13 -0.21
CA SER A 178 -9.05 -17.14 -0.89
C SER A 178 -10.47 -17.19 -0.31
N VAL A 179 -10.63 -16.81 0.96
CA VAL A 179 -11.93 -16.71 1.62
C VAL A 179 -12.79 -15.64 0.94
N ASP A 180 -12.22 -14.47 0.67
CA ASP A 180 -12.92 -13.37 -0.01
C ASP A 180 -13.28 -13.72 -1.47
N ARG A 181 -12.48 -14.56 -2.11
CA ARG A 181 -12.78 -15.10 -3.46
C ARG A 181 -13.86 -16.17 -3.45
N GLY A 182 -14.13 -16.77 -2.29
CA GLY A 182 -15.15 -17.82 -2.10
C GLY A 182 -14.74 -19.21 -2.60
N GLU A 183 -13.46 -19.42 -2.94
CA GLU A 183 -12.93 -20.69 -3.42
C GLU A 183 -11.55 -21.01 -2.84
N PRO A 184 -11.26 -22.29 -2.51
CA PRO A 184 -9.95 -22.70 -2.05
C PRO A 184 -8.89 -22.50 -3.12
N ALA A 185 -7.65 -22.31 -2.67
CA ALA A 185 -6.51 -22.24 -3.56
C ALA A 185 -5.63 -23.48 -3.42
N THR A 186 -5.10 -23.96 -4.55
CA THR A 186 -4.21 -25.12 -4.58
C THR A 186 -2.78 -24.69 -4.93
N PHE A 187 -1.82 -25.06 -4.09
CA PHE A 187 -0.41 -24.73 -4.27
C PHE A 187 0.50 -25.92 -4.09
N PRO A 188 1.55 -26.07 -4.91
CA PRO A 188 2.67 -26.94 -4.58
C PRO A 188 3.52 -26.24 -3.50
N LEU A 189 3.76 -26.91 -2.35
CA LEU A 189 4.46 -26.34 -1.20
C LEU A 189 5.92 -25.94 -1.50
N ASN A 190 6.53 -26.51 -2.52
CA ASN A 190 7.87 -26.14 -2.96
C ASN A 190 7.92 -24.89 -3.87
N ARG A 191 6.77 -24.23 -4.11
CA ARG A 191 6.66 -23.02 -4.96
C ARG A 191 6.01 -21.84 -4.26
N VAL A 192 5.83 -21.93 -2.96
CA VAL A 192 5.35 -20.84 -2.12
C VAL A 192 6.52 -20.23 -1.33
N ILE A 193 6.25 -19.15 -0.57
CA ILE A 193 7.27 -18.55 0.30
C ILE A 193 7.76 -19.56 1.35
N PRO A 194 9.03 -19.50 1.80
CA PRO A 194 9.60 -20.45 2.76
C PRO A 194 8.75 -20.61 4.01
N CYS A 195 8.21 -19.53 4.55
CA CYS A 195 7.29 -19.54 5.70
C CYS A 195 6.14 -20.51 5.51
N TRP A 196 5.49 -20.49 4.34
CA TRP A 196 4.36 -21.37 4.03
C TRP A 196 4.79 -22.83 3.90
N THR A 197 5.92 -23.06 3.24
CA THR A 197 6.47 -24.43 3.13
C THR A 197 6.70 -25.03 4.51
N GLU A 198 7.23 -24.25 5.45
CA GLU A 198 7.51 -24.71 6.81
C GLU A 198 6.21 -24.87 7.65
N ALA A 199 5.34 -23.83 7.63
CA ALA A 199 4.15 -23.82 8.45
C ALA A 199 3.13 -24.90 8.06
N VAL A 200 2.85 -25.07 6.76
CA VAL A 200 1.82 -26.02 6.31
C VAL A 200 2.24 -27.46 6.53
N GLN A 201 3.54 -27.78 6.52
CA GLN A 201 4.04 -29.11 6.91
C GLN A 201 3.77 -29.46 8.40
N LYS A 202 3.48 -28.47 9.26
CA LYS A 202 3.06 -28.71 10.65
C LYS A 202 1.56 -28.97 10.78
N MET A 203 0.79 -28.60 9.77
CA MET A 203 -0.67 -28.77 9.78
C MET A 203 -1.08 -30.16 9.32
N LYS A 204 -2.32 -30.52 9.62
CA LYS A 204 -3.00 -31.73 9.12
C LYS A 204 -4.31 -31.32 8.44
N PRO A 205 -4.85 -32.11 7.50
CA PRO A 205 -6.13 -31.83 6.87
C PRO A 205 -7.24 -31.54 7.90
N GLY A 206 -8.04 -30.50 7.64
CA GLY A 206 -9.06 -29.97 8.55
C GLY A 206 -8.50 -29.06 9.65
N GLY A 207 -7.18 -28.89 9.75
CA GLY A 207 -6.54 -28.02 10.73
C GLY A 207 -6.59 -26.56 10.33
N LYS A 208 -6.57 -25.66 11.34
CA LYS A 208 -6.48 -24.21 11.19
C LYS A 208 -5.34 -23.68 12.02
N ALA A 209 -4.60 -22.76 11.46
CA ALA A 209 -3.49 -22.11 12.14
C ALA A 209 -3.36 -20.64 11.70
N ARG A 210 -2.97 -19.81 12.65
CA ARG A 210 -2.44 -18.48 12.37
C ARG A 210 -0.92 -18.58 12.27
N ILE A 211 -0.35 -18.05 11.18
CA ILE A 211 1.08 -18.05 10.95
C ILE A 211 1.58 -16.62 10.74
N ILE A 212 2.69 -16.29 11.39
CA ILE A 212 3.35 -15.00 11.23
C ILE A 212 4.68 -15.24 10.56
N CYS A 213 4.86 -14.59 9.42
CA CYS A 213 5.99 -14.74 8.53
C CYS A 213 6.83 -13.46 8.56
N PRO A 214 7.97 -13.42 9.27
CA PRO A 214 8.95 -12.36 9.11
C PRO A 214 9.37 -12.18 7.66
N ALA A 215 9.79 -10.98 7.30
CA ALA A 215 10.13 -10.62 5.93
C ALA A 215 11.14 -11.59 5.29
N ASP A 216 12.16 -12.03 6.03
CA ASP A 216 13.27 -12.88 5.54
C ASP A 216 12.79 -14.22 4.98
N ILE A 217 11.70 -14.76 5.51
CA ILE A 217 11.09 -16.03 5.04
C ILE A 217 9.82 -15.80 4.22
N ALA A 218 9.54 -14.52 3.87
CA ALA A 218 8.41 -14.09 3.05
C ALA A 218 8.91 -13.43 1.75
N TYR A 219 8.75 -12.11 1.59
CA TYR A 219 9.11 -11.38 0.37
C TYR A 219 10.35 -10.50 0.53
N GLY A 220 11.01 -10.52 1.69
CA GLY A 220 12.25 -9.80 1.99
C GLY A 220 12.17 -8.29 1.77
N ASP A 221 13.34 -7.68 1.55
CA ASP A 221 13.50 -6.24 1.30
C ASP A 221 12.89 -5.77 -0.02
N ARG A 222 12.51 -6.68 -0.90
CA ARG A 222 11.84 -6.33 -2.15
C ARG A 222 10.34 -6.13 -1.95
N GLY A 223 9.72 -6.89 -1.03
CA GLY A 223 8.28 -7.00 -0.94
C GLY A 223 7.65 -7.57 -2.21
N SER A 224 6.35 -7.32 -2.38
CA SER A 224 5.57 -7.59 -3.60
C SER A 224 4.63 -6.42 -3.90
N PRO A 225 5.19 -5.26 -4.33
CA PRO A 225 4.40 -4.08 -4.61
C PRO A 225 3.35 -4.32 -5.70
N PRO A 226 2.19 -3.66 -5.67
CA PRO A 226 1.83 -2.59 -4.72
C PRO A 226 1.23 -3.08 -3.40
N ARG A 227 1.02 -4.39 -3.20
CA ARG A 227 0.26 -4.94 -2.09
C ARG A 227 1.09 -5.21 -0.83
N ILE A 228 2.33 -5.66 -0.99
CA ILE A 228 3.21 -6.03 0.11
C ILE A 228 4.43 -5.10 0.09
N PRO A 229 4.57 -4.23 1.09
CA PRO A 229 5.72 -3.35 1.22
C PRO A 229 7.04 -4.11 1.37
N PRO A 230 8.18 -3.48 1.01
CA PRO A 230 9.50 -3.98 1.36
C PRO A 230 9.66 -4.16 2.87
N GLY A 231 10.21 -5.29 3.31
CA GLY A 231 10.46 -5.57 4.72
C GLY A 231 9.22 -6.00 5.53
N ALA A 232 8.07 -6.22 4.88
CA ALA A 232 6.82 -6.51 5.58
C ALA A 232 6.81 -7.90 6.23
N THR A 233 6.45 -7.94 7.50
CA THR A 233 6.01 -9.14 8.20
C THR A 233 4.55 -9.41 7.87
N LEU A 234 4.22 -10.64 7.52
CA LEU A 234 2.90 -11.06 7.09
C LEU A 234 2.23 -11.95 8.13
N ALA A 235 0.92 -11.81 8.26
CA ALA A 235 0.09 -12.73 9.02
C ALA A 235 -0.87 -13.44 8.06
N PHE A 236 -1.06 -14.74 8.29
CA PHE A 236 -2.03 -15.53 7.56
C PHE A 236 -2.86 -16.36 8.53
N ASP A 237 -4.15 -16.37 8.33
CA ASP A 237 -5.04 -17.37 8.88
C ASP A 237 -5.23 -18.44 7.80
N VAL A 238 -4.81 -19.67 8.07
CA VAL A 238 -4.75 -20.77 7.09
C VAL A 238 -5.59 -21.95 7.57
N GLU A 239 -6.43 -22.47 6.68
CA GLU A 239 -7.13 -23.75 6.86
C GLU A 239 -6.62 -24.73 5.80
N LEU A 240 -5.99 -25.80 6.23
CA LEU A 240 -5.58 -26.90 5.34
C LEU A 240 -6.78 -27.81 5.10
N ILE A 241 -7.33 -27.79 3.89
CA ILE A 241 -8.49 -28.59 3.51
C ILE A 241 -8.08 -30.04 3.25
N GLU A 242 -7.10 -30.22 2.32
CA GLU A 242 -6.63 -31.54 1.93
C GLU A 242 -5.22 -31.49 1.33
N ILE A 243 -4.56 -32.63 1.34
CA ILE A 243 -3.33 -32.87 0.57
C ILE A 243 -3.77 -33.41 -0.79
N VAL A 244 -3.52 -32.65 -1.85
CA VAL A 244 -3.88 -33.06 -3.21
C VAL A 244 -2.85 -34.07 -3.70
N THR A 245 -3.20 -35.34 -3.69
CA THR A 245 -2.37 -36.35 -4.31
C THR A 245 -2.37 -36.12 -5.83
N PRO A 246 -1.20 -35.92 -6.48
CA PRO A 246 -1.17 -35.87 -7.93
C PRO A 246 -1.84 -37.11 -8.51
N ALA A 247 -2.80 -36.96 -9.41
CA ALA A 247 -3.33 -38.11 -10.13
C ALA A 247 -2.13 -38.87 -10.71
N PRO A 248 -2.05 -40.21 -10.55
CA PRO A 248 -0.95 -40.99 -11.10
C PRO A 248 -0.81 -40.61 -12.59
N ALA A 249 0.40 -40.15 -12.96
CA ALA A 249 0.68 -39.79 -14.34
C ALA A 249 0.16 -40.92 -15.23
N ALA A 250 -0.78 -40.61 -16.11
CA ALA A 250 -1.36 -41.60 -17.02
C ALA A 250 -0.20 -42.37 -17.63
N ALA A 251 -0.13 -43.68 -17.41
CA ALA A 251 0.91 -44.53 -17.96
C ALA A 251 0.95 -44.23 -19.46
N PRO A 252 2.16 -44.09 -20.07
CA PRO A 252 2.26 -43.80 -21.49
C PRO A 252 1.46 -44.86 -22.21
N THR A 253 0.47 -44.44 -22.98
CA THR A 253 -0.34 -45.30 -23.83
C THR A 253 0.65 -46.06 -24.71
N PRO A 254 0.66 -47.40 -24.67
CA PRO A 254 1.60 -48.16 -25.52
C PRO A 254 1.39 -47.74 -26.96
N ALA A 255 2.46 -47.32 -27.62
CA ALA A 255 2.45 -46.92 -29.01
C ALA A 255 1.80 -48.03 -29.85
N ALA A 256 0.79 -47.68 -30.64
CA ALA A 256 0.16 -48.57 -31.58
C ALA A 256 1.24 -49.21 -32.49
N PRO A 257 1.20 -50.53 -32.75
CA PRO A 257 2.16 -51.18 -33.65
C PRO A 257 2.08 -50.52 -35.02
N LYS A 258 3.27 -50.17 -35.56
CA LYS A 258 3.37 -49.69 -36.95
C LYS A 258 2.83 -50.77 -37.85
N PRO A 259 2.00 -50.42 -38.84
CA PRO A 259 1.63 -51.39 -39.91
C PRO A 259 2.89 -51.77 -40.68
N ASP A 260 3.13 -53.07 -40.77
CA ASP A 260 4.17 -53.63 -41.63
C ASP A 260 3.92 -53.21 -43.10
N ALA A 261 4.96 -52.55 -43.64
CA ALA A 261 5.00 -52.27 -45.08
C ALA A 261 5.42 -53.57 -45.80
N GLY A 262 4.44 -54.18 -46.47
CA GLY A 262 4.65 -55.18 -47.46
C GLY A 262 4.93 -54.58 -48.84
#